data_5f85bab0b9dbb0035f8930be79e6bfa1
#
_entry.id   5f85bab0b9dbb0035f8930be79e6bfa1
#
_cell.length_a   1.000
_cell.length_b   1.000
_cell.length_c   1.000
_cell.angle_alpha   90.00
_cell.angle_beta   90.00
_cell.angle_gamma   90.00
#
_symmetry.space_group_name_H-M   'P 1'
#
loop_
_entity.id
_entity.type
_entity.pdbx_description
1 polymer ?
#
loop_
_entity_poly.entity_id
_entity_poly.type
_entity_poly.pdbx_seq_one_letter_code
_entity_poly.pdbx_strand_id
1 'polypeptide(L)'
;MGGSWEENEPLSEINVTPFVDVLLVLLIIFMVTAPIVNHVIQVDLPQDSYNKDVMKPLQEPLKLVIDKSGILFIGKTRIGDSVEEESQNVLKDKVTQWIRGKKQPWLVDVEADEKVDYGSIVPVIARLKELDVSMNLVIRPKPQ
;
A
#
# COMPACT_ATOMS: atom_id res chain seq x y z
N MET A 1 40.96 29.60 -48.11
CA MET A 1 41.30 29.46 -47.43
C MET A 1 40.59 29.36 -46.34
N GLY A 2 40.70 29.82 -45.73
CA GLY A 2 40.07 29.54 -44.63
C GLY A 2 38.69 29.22 -44.62
N GLY A 3 38.04 29.59 -45.53
CA GLY A 3 36.65 29.38 -45.47
C GLY A 3 36.24 27.96 -45.32
N SER A 4 37.09 27.11 -45.70
CA SER A 4 36.64 25.79 -45.70
C SER A 4 36.39 25.23 -44.37
N TRP A 5 36.90 25.88 -43.41
CA TRP A 5 36.72 25.27 -42.25
C TRP A 5 35.39 25.34 -41.76
N GLU A 6 34.81 26.31 -42.07
CA GLU A 6 33.66 26.51 -41.49
C GLU A 6 32.70 25.57 -41.82
N GLU A 7 32.84 25.06 -42.92
CA GLU A 7 31.87 24.22 -43.25
C GLU A 7 31.82 23.10 -42.39
N ASN A 8 32.81 22.84 -41.73
CA ASN A 8 32.78 21.67 -40.97
C ASN A 8 31.90 21.78 -39.81
N GLU A 9 31.76 22.90 -39.29
CA GLU A 9 31.08 22.96 -38.14
C GLU A 9 29.70 22.62 -38.24
N PRO A 10 28.97 23.16 -39.06
CA PRO A 10 27.58 22.82 -39.02
C PRO A 10 27.35 21.36 -39.27
N LEU A 11 28.26 20.80 -40.02
CA LEU A 11 28.06 19.42 -40.32
C LEU A 11 28.27 18.55 -39.15
N SER A 12 29.08 18.96 -38.26
CA SER A 12 29.37 18.12 -37.16
C SER A 12 28.36 18.28 -36.04
N GLU A 13 27.44 19.20 -36.20
CA GLU A 13 26.54 19.38 -35.16
C GLU A 13 25.44 18.46 -35.20
N ILE A 14 25.34 17.58 -34.28
CA ILE A 14 24.22 16.73 -34.13
C ILE A 14 23.32 17.37 -33.12
N ASN A 15 22.12 17.62 -33.53
CA ASN A 15 21.18 18.20 -32.62
C ASN A 15 20.73 17.12 -31.67
N VAL A 16 21.06 17.24 -30.39
CA VAL A 16 20.68 16.25 -29.42
C VAL A 16 19.34 16.51 -28.79
N THR A 17 18.71 17.61 -29.15
CA THR A 17 17.45 17.96 -28.56
C THR A 17 16.38 16.87 -28.75
N PRO A 18 16.24 16.25 -29.92
CA PRO A 18 15.25 15.21 -30.04
C PRO A 18 15.56 14.00 -29.19
N PHE A 19 16.82 13.68 -28.97
CA PHE A 19 17.18 12.55 -28.16
C PHE A 19 16.89 12.86 -26.70
N VAL A 20 17.23 14.05 -26.28
CA VAL A 20 16.98 14.44 -24.90
C VAL A 20 15.49 14.44 -24.64
N ASP A 21 14.70 14.89 -25.59
CA ASP A 21 13.26 14.93 -25.41
C ASP A 21 12.69 13.53 -25.23
N VAL A 22 13.14 12.60 -26.05
CA VAL A 22 12.68 11.22 -25.94
C VAL A 22 13.11 10.63 -24.60
N LEU A 23 14.33 10.90 -24.18
CA LEU A 23 14.81 10.38 -22.93
C LEU A 23 14.05 10.96 -21.75
N LEU A 24 13.72 12.24 -21.81
CA LEU A 24 12.96 12.86 -20.75
C LEU A 24 11.55 12.29 -20.68
N VAL A 25 10.93 12.09 -21.83
CA VAL A 25 9.60 11.54 -21.85
C VAL A 25 9.60 10.12 -21.28
N LEU A 26 10.58 9.32 -21.67
CA LEU A 26 10.69 7.96 -21.14
C LEU A 26 10.95 7.99 -19.65
N LEU A 27 11.77 8.89 -19.19
CA LEU A 27 12.07 9.03 -17.79
C LEU A 27 10.79 9.35 -17.00
N ILE A 28 10.01 10.28 -17.49
CA ILE A 28 8.78 10.66 -16.83
C ILE A 28 7.79 9.50 -16.83
N ILE A 29 7.70 8.79 -17.94
CA ILE A 29 6.82 7.64 -18.02
C ILE A 29 7.22 6.60 -16.99
N PHE A 30 8.50 6.27 -16.91
CA PHE A 30 8.96 5.32 -15.92
C PHE A 30 8.75 5.82 -14.50
N MET A 31 8.93 7.11 -14.29
CA MET A 31 8.77 7.68 -12.99
C MET A 31 7.32 7.60 -12.52
N VAL A 32 6.39 7.74 -13.44
CA VAL A 32 4.97 7.71 -13.09
C VAL A 32 4.46 6.27 -13.00
N THR A 33 4.96 5.38 -13.84
CA THR A 33 4.41 4.04 -13.91
C THR A 33 5.13 3.02 -13.04
N ALA A 34 6.39 3.25 -12.75
CA ALA A 34 7.18 2.26 -12.05
C ALA A 34 6.80 1.97 -10.63
N PRO A 35 6.35 2.88 -9.89
CA PRO A 35 6.32 2.66 -8.49
C PRO A 35 5.07 2.18 -7.85
N ILE A 36 4.27 1.49 -8.53
CA ILE A 36 3.13 0.98 -7.86
C ILE A 36 3.58 -0.28 -7.17
N VAL A 37 4.35 -0.11 -6.14
CA VAL A 37 4.80 -1.23 -5.37
C VAL A 37 3.95 -1.25 -4.13
N ASN A 38 3.16 -2.27 -4.02
CA ASN A 38 2.41 -2.47 -2.81
C ASN A 38 3.34 -3.18 -1.85
N HIS A 39 3.62 -2.54 -0.76
CA HIS A 39 4.43 -3.17 0.26
C HIS A 39 3.50 -3.98 1.13
N VAL A 40 3.64 -5.27 1.07
CA VAL A 40 2.84 -6.15 1.88
C VAL A 40 3.72 -6.64 3.00
N ILE A 41 3.38 -6.32 4.20
CA ILE A 41 4.10 -6.79 5.35
C ILE A 41 3.25 -7.88 5.96
N GLN A 42 3.68 -9.08 5.79
CA GLN A 42 2.95 -10.19 6.34
C GLN A 42 3.41 -10.46 7.74
N VAL A 43 2.46 -10.61 8.61
CA VAL A 43 2.80 -11.03 9.95
C VAL A 43 2.97 -12.52 9.89
N ASP A 44 4.17 -12.94 10.27
CA ASP A 44 4.51 -14.30 10.11
C ASP A 44 3.82 -15.18 11.09
N LEU A 45 3.16 -16.16 10.63
CA LEU A 45 2.53 -17.13 11.49
C LEU A 45 3.24 -18.44 11.31
N PRO A 46 3.72 -19.00 12.36
CA PRO A 46 4.59 -20.16 12.25
C PRO A 46 3.98 -21.32 11.51
N GLN A 47 2.72 -21.50 11.61
CA GLN A 47 2.15 -22.66 10.99
C GLN A 47 1.63 -22.44 9.61
N ASP A 48 1.84 -21.28 9.09
CA ASP A 48 1.28 -20.99 7.83
C ASP A 48 1.85 -21.69 6.70
N SER A 49 3.06 -22.07 6.84
CA SER A 49 3.77 -22.49 5.68
C SER A 49 3.23 -23.76 5.10
N TYR A 50 2.65 -24.61 5.89
CA TYR A 50 2.21 -25.83 5.30
C TYR A 50 0.77 -25.83 4.93
N ASN A 51 0.11 -24.78 5.22
CA ASN A 51 -1.28 -24.73 4.84
C ASN A 51 -1.54 -24.02 3.57
N LYS A 52 -0.50 -23.63 2.88
CA LYS A 52 -0.71 -22.88 1.70
C LYS A 52 -1.58 -23.53 0.74
N ASP A 53 -1.44 -24.80 0.61
CA ASP A 53 -2.17 -25.48 -0.40
C ASP A 53 -3.60 -25.56 -0.08
N VAL A 54 -3.91 -25.60 1.17
CA VAL A 54 -5.23 -25.81 1.55
C VAL A 54 -6.00 -24.59 1.56
N MET A 55 -5.38 -23.63 1.35
CA MET A 55 -5.84 -22.51 1.84
C MET A 55 -6.33 -21.56 1.04
N LYS A 56 -7.36 -21.81 0.53
CA LYS A 56 -8.23 -20.81 0.20
C LYS A 56 -8.95 -20.52 1.42
N PRO A 57 -8.96 -19.32 1.90
CA PRO A 57 -9.75 -19.00 3.04
C PRO A 57 -11.18 -19.27 2.70
N LEU A 58 -11.80 -20.03 3.53
CA LEU A 58 -13.18 -20.34 3.34
C LEU A 58 -14.04 -19.12 3.58
N GLN A 59 -13.49 -18.09 4.10
CA GLN A 59 -14.21 -16.85 4.36
C GLN A 59 -13.34 -15.69 3.96
N GLU A 60 -13.98 -14.65 3.51
CA GLU A 60 -13.25 -13.49 3.08
C GLU A 60 -12.65 -12.78 4.27
N PRO A 61 -11.44 -12.25 4.13
CA PRO A 61 -10.85 -11.47 5.20
C PRO A 61 -11.64 -10.19 5.45
N LEU A 62 -11.65 -9.77 6.68
CA LEU A 62 -12.21 -8.48 7.01
C LEU A 62 -11.26 -7.39 6.53
N LYS A 63 -11.76 -6.41 5.87
CA LYS A 63 -10.93 -5.35 5.33
C LYS A 63 -11.03 -4.10 6.17
N LEU A 64 -9.90 -3.66 6.68
CA LEU A 64 -9.79 -2.39 7.39
C LEU A 64 -8.98 -1.44 6.53
N VAL A 65 -9.38 -0.20 6.49
CA VAL A 65 -8.66 0.81 5.71
C VAL A 65 -8.36 1.99 6.63
N ILE A 66 -7.12 2.47 6.60
CA ILE A 66 -6.73 3.67 7.32
C ILE A 66 -6.30 4.68 6.27
N ASP A 67 -6.99 5.78 6.18
CA ASP A 67 -6.66 6.77 5.16
C ASP A 67 -5.50 7.64 5.61
N LYS A 68 -5.07 8.53 4.75
CA LYS A 68 -3.92 9.37 5.03
C LYS A 68 -4.12 10.27 6.25
N SER A 69 -5.34 10.52 6.62
CA SER A 69 -5.64 11.33 7.78
C SER A 69 -5.74 10.50 9.06
N GLY A 70 -5.54 9.21 8.96
CA GLY A 70 -5.64 8.36 10.13
C GLY A 70 -7.05 7.92 10.45
N ILE A 71 -7.98 8.11 9.54
CA ILE A 71 -9.36 7.70 9.76
C ILE A 71 -9.51 6.24 9.38
N LEU A 72 -10.09 5.50 10.28
CA LEU A 72 -10.26 4.06 10.13
C LEU A 72 -11.63 3.75 9.52
N PHE A 73 -11.64 2.83 8.58
CA PHE A 73 -12.86 2.35 7.97
C PHE A 73 -12.89 0.83 8.03
N ILE A 74 -14.06 0.26 8.20
CA ILE A 74 -14.26 -1.17 8.06
C ILE A 74 -15.14 -1.34 6.82
N GLY A 75 -14.57 -1.91 5.77
CA GLY A 75 -15.27 -1.96 4.49
C GLY A 75 -15.53 -0.54 4.02
N LYS A 76 -16.76 -0.17 3.93
CA LYS A 76 -17.13 1.19 3.53
C LYS A 76 -17.62 2.05 4.69
N THR A 77 -17.62 1.50 5.89
CA THR A 77 -18.17 2.19 7.04
C THR A 77 -17.07 2.95 7.77
N ARG A 78 -17.28 4.25 7.95
CA ARG A 78 -16.32 5.05 8.68
C ARG A 78 -16.44 4.76 10.16
N ILE A 79 -15.32 4.49 10.80
CA ILE A 79 -15.29 4.23 12.23
C ILE A 79 -14.88 5.48 13.02
N GLY A 80 -13.84 6.15 12.56
CA GLY A 80 -13.34 7.33 13.24
C GLY A 80 -11.83 7.37 13.23
N ASP A 81 -11.28 8.26 14.02
CA ASP A 81 -9.83 8.42 14.08
C ASP A 81 -9.24 7.20 14.78
N SER A 82 -8.26 6.60 14.16
CA SER A 82 -7.69 5.35 14.64
C SER A 82 -7.01 5.48 16.01
N VAL A 83 -6.61 6.67 16.41
CA VAL A 83 -5.97 6.84 17.71
C VAL A 83 -6.96 7.13 18.81
N GLU A 84 -8.21 7.41 18.49
CA GLU A 84 -9.18 7.69 19.51
C GLU A 84 -9.65 6.41 20.16
N GLU A 85 -9.77 6.44 21.47
CA GLU A 85 -10.19 5.28 22.20
C GLU A 85 -11.59 4.82 21.81
N GLU A 86 -12.46 5.77 21.55
CA GLU A 86 -13.81 5.46 21.13
C GLU A 86 -13.82 4.67 19.84
N SER A 87 -13.02 5.10 18.88
CA SER A 87 -12.90 4.40 17.61
C SER A 87 -12.35 3.01 17.79
N GLN A 88 -11.40 2.88 18.68
CA GLN A 88 -10.82 1.57 18.96
C GLN A 88 -11.81 0.62 19.61
N ASN A 89 -12.67 1.14 20.46
CA ASN A 89 -13.71 0.34 21.06
C ASN A 89 -14.72 -0.11 20.01
N VAL A 90 -15.07 0.76 19.09
CA VAL A 90 -15.95 0.40 18.00
C VAL A 90 -15.29 -0.65 17.12
N LEU A 91 -14.01 -0.50 16.84
CA LEU A 91 -13.27 -1.48 16.07
C LEU A 91 -13.32 -2.84 16.76
N LYS A 92 -13.05 -2.86 18.05
CA LYS A 92 -13.06 -4.10 18.79
C LYS A 92 -14.43 -4.77 18.73
N ASP A 93 -15.48 -4.01 18.92
CA ASP A 93 -16.83 -4.54 18.85
C ASP A 93 -17.16 -5.08 17.48
N LYS A 94 -16.80 -4.36 16.44
CA LYS A 94 -17.08 -4.77 15.06
C LYS A 94 -16.31 -6.05 14.73
N VAL A 95 -15.07 -6.14 15.12
CA VAL A 95 -14.28 -7.32 14.83
C VAL A 95 -14.81 -8.50 15.63
N THR A 96 -15.18 -8.28 16.88
CA THR A 96 -15.74 -9.34 17.71
C THR A 96 -17.04 -9.87 17.10
N GLN A 97 -17.88 -8.99 16.59
CA GLN A 97 -19.09 -9.42 15.92
C GLN A 97 -18.78 -10.19 14.64
N TRP A 98 -17.78 -9.74 13.90
CA TRP A 98 -17.40 -10.40 12.67
C TRP A 98 -16.86 -11.81 12.94
N ILE A 99 -16.14 -11.99 14.04
CA ILE A 99 -15.56 -13.27 14.38
C ILE A 99 -16.62 -14.28 14.77
N ARG A 100 -17.73 -13.82 15.32
CA ARG A 100 -18.75 -14.73 15.80
C ARG A 100 -19.20 -15.70 14.75
N GLY A 101 -19.20 -16.94 15.09
CA GLY A 101 -19.63 -17.97 14.15
C GLY A 101 -18.62 -18.35 13.10
N LYS A 102 -17.45 -17.73 13.13
CA LYS A 102 -16.42 -18.05 12.15
C LYS A 102 -15.33 -18.85 12.80
N LYS A 103 -14.73 -19.71 12.04
CA LYS A 103 -13.65 -20.55 12.54
C LYS A 103 -12.31 -19.88 12.28
N GLN A 104 -11.35 -20.16 13.13
CA GLN A 104 -10.00 -19.68 12.90
C GLN A 104 -9.40 -20.35 11.69
N PRO A 105 -8.47 -19.73 11.02
CA PRO A 105 -7.91 -18.42 11.37
C PRO A 105 -8.80 -17.27 10.90
N TRP A 106 -8.87 -16.24 11.72
CA TRP A 106 -9.62 -15.06 11.33
C TRP A 106 -8.64 -14.09 10.68
N LEU A 107 -8.85 -13.78 9.43
CA LEU A 107 -7.93 -12.95 8.67
C LEU A 107 -8.46 -11.54 8.54
N VAL A 108 -7.61 -10.59 8.79
CA VAL A 108 -7.94 -9.18 8.65
C VAL A 108 -6.89 -8.53 7.76
N ASP A 109 -7.33 -7.89 6.72
CA ASP A 109 -6.44 -7.13 5.86
C ASP A 109 -6.50 -5.68 6.28
N VAL A 110 -5.37 -5.13 6.68
CA VAL A 110 -5.28 -3.74 7.06
C VAL A 110 -4.59 -3.00 5.93
N GLU A 111 -5.31 -2.13 5.26
CA GLU A 111 -4.75 -1.33 4.18
C GLU A 111 -4.55 0.07 4.69
N ALA A 112 -3.36 0.57 4.57
CA ALA A 112 -3.03 1.92 5.03
C ALA A 112 -2.46 2.73 3.88
N ASP A 113 -2.80 4.00 3.84
CA ASP A 113 -2.22 4.90 2.87
C ASP A 113 -0.75 5.09 3.21
N GLU A 114 0.09 5.19 2.19
CA GLU A 114 1.53 5.33 2.43
C GLU A 114 1.88 6.58 3.22
N LYS A 115 1.02 7.55 3.24
CA LYS A 115 1.27 8.81 3.94
C LYS A 115 0.71 8.84 5.34
N VAL A 116 0.10 7.77 5.79
CA VAL A 116 -0.45 7.76 7.12
C VAL A 116 0.67 7.63 8.14
N ASP A 117 0.51 8.24 9.29
CA ASP A 117 1.51 8.15 10.33
C ASP A 117 1.45 6.78 10.98
N TYR A 118 2.60 6.23 11.32
CA TYR A 118 2.64 4.97 12.03
C TYR A 118 1.88 5.06 13.35
N GLY A 119 1.85 6.23 13.95
CA GLY A 119 1.07 6.43 15.15
C GLY A 119 -0.41 6.16 14.99
N SER A 120 -0.90 6.20 13.75
CA SER A 120 -2.29 5.86 13.46
C SER A 120 -2.47 4.37 13.18
N ILE A 121 -1.41 3.70 12.77
CA ILE A 121 -1.48 2.28 12.43
C ILE A 121 -1.26 1.41 13.65
N VAL A 122 -0.32 1.77 14.49
CA VAL A 122 0.07 0.95 15.63
C VAL A 122 -1.08 0.65 16.58
N PRO A 123 -1.93 1.62 16.93
CA PRO A 123 -3.05 1.31 17.82
C PRO A 123 -4.01 0.28 17.22
N VAL A 124 -4.20 0.32 15.91
CA VAL A 124 -5.08 -0.64 15.25
C VAL A 124 -4.48 -2.03 15.32
N ILE A 125 -3.19 -2.14 15.04
CA ILE A 125 -2.50 -3.43 15.09
C ILE A 125 -2.53 -3.98 16.51
N ALA A 126 -2.29 -3.13 17.50
CA ALA A 126 -2.30 -3.56 18.89
C ALA A 126 -3.67 -4.10 19.30
N ARG A 127 -4.71 -3.43 18.85
CA ARG A 127 -6.05 -3.87 19.19
C ARG A 127 -6.40 -5.20 18.51
N LEU A 128 -5.96 -5.34 17.27
CA LEU A 128 -6.21 -6.59 16.57
C LEU A 128 -5.45 -7.75 17.18
N LYS A 129 -4.26 -7.49 17.69
CA LYS A 129 -3.51 -8.54 18.36
C LYS A 129 -4.19 -8.99 19.64
N GLU A 130 -4.84 -8.08 20.34
CA GLU A 130 -5.57 -8.45 21.51
C GLU A 130 -6.72 -9.38 21.19
N LEU A 131 -7.25 -9.30 19.99
CA LEU A 131 -8.35 -10.13 19.57
C LEU A 131 -7.90 -11.44 18.91
N ASP A 132 -6.59 -11.65 18.85
CA ASP A 132 -6.02 -12.89 18.34
C ASP A 132 -6.38 -13.16 16.88
N VAL A 133 -6.48 -12.14 16.09
CA VAL A 133 -6.74 -12.30 14.66
C VAL A 133 -5.43 -12.22 13.89
N SER A 134 -5.37 -12.91 12.79
CA SER A 134 -4.23 -12.84 11.88
C SER A 134 -4.42 -11.65 10.97
N MET A 135 -3.37 -10.89 10.73
CA MET A 135 -3.51 -9.70 9.91
C MET A 135 -2.44 -9.58 8.87
N ASN A 136 -2.81 -8.99 7.76
CA ASN A 136 -1.88 -8.60 6.72
C ASN A 136 -1.91 -7.09 6.65
N LEU A 137 -0.74 -6.48 6.68
CA LEU A 137 -0.67 -5.03 6.55
C LEU A 137 -0.24 -4.69 5.14
N VAL A 138 -1.04 -3.94 4.45
CA VAL A 138 -0.77 -3.53 3.08
C VAL A 138 -0.67 -2.03 3.06
N ILE A 139 0.47 -1.51 2.64
CA ILE A 139 0.66 -0.08 2.50
C ILE A 139 0.44 0.27 1.04
N ARG A 140 -0.49 1.13 0.76
CA ARG A 140 -0.82 1.47 -0.60
C ARG A 140 -0.44 2.90 -0.93
N PRO A 141 0.15 3.12 -2.08
CA PRO A 141 0.34 4.48 -2.53
C PRO A 141 -1.01 5.10 -2.82
N LYS A 142 -1.11 6.38 -2.59
CA LYS A 142 -2.35 7.05 -2.82
C LYS A 142 -2.69 7.01 -4.29
N PRO A 143 -3.88 6.61 -4.67
CA PRO A 143 -4.26 6.64 -6.08
C PRO A 143 -4.34 8.09 -6.56
N GLN A 144 -3.96 8.30 -7.77
CA GLN A 144 -3.93 9.62 -8.36
C GLN A 144 -5.32 10.04 -8.82
#